data_836d5c1a1214132e48951f6122744b30
#
_entry.id   836d5c1a1214132e48951f6122744b30
#
_cell.length_a   1.000
_cell.length_b   1.000
_cell.length_c   1.000
_cell.angle_alpha   90.00
_cell.angle_beta   90.00
_cell.angle_gamma   90.00
#
_symmetry.space_group_name_H-M   'P 1'
#
loop_
_entity.id
_entity.type
_entity.pdbx_description
1 polymer ?
#
loop_
_entity_poly.entity_id
_entity_poly.type
_entity_poly.pdbx_seq_one_letter_code
_entity_poly.pdbx_strand_id
1 'polypeptide(L)'
;NLYSNIKIYAISLINTIILSISSYDINFQYDAGYYHLNYQNWLREFKLVPGLNNLNAAFGTSSIVDYISAPLWLKDNLILLHYITILFLGIFVNFVFYHLIVSRNNYFLFTSFIVIVYGLLDNFGIGGGRNGFFTIHGIIKPDIASSVLFYLNSIFCTYILISKKFNKIDLILLNIFIIFAFQLKISSSLLFIYFMYVLIKSQKLTFRNLIFTNLILALWLVKSLLLTSCLLYPVEITCINLPWFNLDAISGIKNVTGEFNNSYLLGNSVTEWFNDWILIEINRTIIYNFFISFFVLTIVKHLLTVKMSESKKGYIVIPIAFVVMNYLIWIVKLTIN
;
A
#
# COMPACT_ATOMS: atom_id res chain seq x y z
N ASN A 1 -24.01 11.01 -20.74
CA ASN A 1 -24.16 11.92 -19.64
C ASN A 1 -23.02 12.93 -19.53
N LEU A 2 -23.09 13.96 -20.42
CA LEU A 2 -22.07 15.03 -20.53
C LEU A 2 -21.82 15.73 -19.17
N TYR A 3 -22.87 16.01 -18.42
CA TYR A 3 -22.82 16.69 -17.12
C TYR A 3 -22.08 15.89 -16.04
N SER A 4 -22.22 14.58 -16.03
CA SER A 4 -21.48 13.69 -15.12
C SER A 4 -19.98 13.68 -15.48
N ASN A 5 -19.65 13.69 -16.77
CA ASN A 5 -18.26 13.73 -17.23
C ASN A 5 -17.58 15.06 -16.89
N ILE A 6 -18.27 16.18 -17.04
CA ILE A 6 -17.75 17.50 -16.68
C ILE A 6 -17.39 17.56 -15.18
N LYS A 7 -18.25 17.05 -14.31
CA LYS A 7 -17.95 16.99 -12.87
C LYS A 7 -16.70 16.18 -12.56
N ILE A 8 -16.53 15.02 -13.23
CA ILE A 8 -15.35 14.17 -13.04
C ILE A 8 -14.08 14.93 -13.45
N TYR A 9 -14.09 15.55 -14.65
CA TYR A 9 -12.93 16.32 -15.12
C TYR A 9 -12.62 17.52 -14.22
N ALA A 10 -13.64 18.23 -13.74
CA ALA A 10 -13.45 19.35 -12.83
C ALA A 10 -12.84 18.92 -11.49
N ILE A 11 -13.35 17.83 -10.89
CA ILE A 11 -12.81 17.27 -9.66
C ILE A 11 -11.34 16.84 -9.86
N SER A 12 -11.06 16.13 -10.95
CA SER A 12 -9.71 15.66 -11.25
C SER A 12 -8.74 16.82 -11.45
N LEU A 13 -9.14 17.84 -12.18
CA LEU A 13 -8.32 19.04 -12.43
C LEU A 13 -8.04 19.81 -11.15
N ILE A 14 -9.07 20.09 -10.34
CA ILE A 14 -8.92 20.80 -9.07
C ILE A 14 -8.01 20.05 -8.13
N ASN A 15 -8.22 18.74 -7.96
CA ASN A 15 -7.39 17.90 -7.10
C ASN A 15 -5.93 17.88 -7.56
N THR A 16 -5.70 17.77 -8.88
CA THR A 16 -4.34 17.79 -9.44
C THR A 16 -3.63 19.11 -9.17
N ILE A 17 -4.33 20.24 -9.34
CA ILE A 17 -3.78 21.57 -9.05
C ILE A 17 -3.45 21.70 -7.55
N ILE A 18 -4.37 21.35 -6.66
CA ILE A 18 -4.15 21.45 -5.21
C ILE A 18 -2.97 20.60 -4.79
N LEU A 19 -2.90 19.35 -5.24
CA LEU A 19 -1.80 18.42 -4.91
C LEU A 19 -0.47 18.92 -5.47
N SER A 20 -0.46 19.48 -6.69
CA SER A 20 0.76 20.04 -7.30
C SER A 20 1.30 21.23 -6.51
N ILE A 21 0.42 22.14 -6.08
CA ILE A 21 0.80 23.28 -5.24
C ILE A 21 1.30 22.76 -3.88
N SER A 22 0.58 21.80 -3.26
CA SER A 22 0.96 21.25 -1.96
C SER A 22 2.30 20.50 -1.98
N SER A 23 2.73 19.99 -3.13
CA SER A 23 4.00 19.25 -3.25
C SER A 23 5.21 20.15 -3.45
N TYR A 24 5.02 21.44 -3.74
CA TYR A 24 6.11 22.34 -4.12
C TYR A 24 7.16 22.49 -3.02
N ASP A 25 6.73 22.63 -1.78
CA ASP A 25 7.62 22.81 -0.61
C ASP A 25 8.00 21.50 0.09
N ILE A 26 7.63 20.34 -0.49
CA ILE A 26 7.91 19.06 0.15
C ILE A 26 9.32 18.60 -0.21
N ASN A 27 10.10 18.35 0.82
CA ASN A 27 11.45 17.82 0.69
C ASN A 27 11.44 16.33 0.33
N PHE A 28 12.57 15.87 -0.24
CA PHE A 28 12.83 14.44 -0.37
C PHE A 28 12.84 13.77 0.99
N GLN A 29 12.25 12.61 1.07
CA GLN A 29 12.26 11.81 2.28
C GLN A 29 13.72 11.34 2.57
N TYR A 30 14.07 11.13 3.84
CA TYR A 30 15.43 10.74 4.23
C TYR A 30 15.95 9.51 3.45
N ASP A 31 15.11 8.47 3.32
CA ASP A 31 15.46 7.26 2.58
C ASP A 31 15.68 7.52 1.08
N ALA A 32 15.08 8.59 0.52
CA ALA A 32 15.32 8.98 -0.86
C ALA A 32 16.80 9.30 -1.09
N GLY A 33 17.40 10.10 -0.23
CA GLY A 33 18.84 10.42 -0.30
C GLY A 33 19.73 9.24 0.09
N TYR A 34 19.28 8.42 1.04
CA TYR A 34 20.09 7.33 1.55
C TYR A 34 20.27 6.18 0.54
N TYR A 35 19.21 5.74 -0.14
CA TYR A 35 19.32 4.64 -1.09
C TYR A 35 18.45 4.76 -2.37
N HIS A 36 17.26 5.38 -2.34
CA HIS A 36 16.40 5.41 -3.51
C HIS A 36 16.99 6.17 -4.69
N LEU A 37 17.49 7.39 -4.48
CA LEU A 37 18.12 8.20 -5.55
C LEU A 37 19.41 7.55 -6.04
N ASN A 38 20.22 6.99 -5.13
CA ASN A 38 21.43 6.25 -5.51
C ASN A 38 21.11 5.04 -6.37
N TYR A 39 20.05 4.29 -6.03
CA TYR A 39 19.61 3.16 -6.83
C TYR A 39 19.06 3.59 -8.19
N GLN A 40 18.26 4.67 -8.24
CA GLN A 40 17.77 5.25 -9.50
C GLN A 40 18.91 5.71 -10.40
N ASN A 41 19.92 6.35 -9.85
CA ASN A 41 21.12 6.73 -10.60
C ASN A 41 21.83 5.49 -11.16
N TRP A 42 21.95 4.42 -10.37
CA TRP A 42 22.47 3.15 -10.85
C TRP A 42 21.67 2.61 -12.05
N LEU A 43 20.34 2.62 -11.96
CA LEU A 43 19.45 2.15 -13.04
C LEU A 43 19.58 2.97 -14.33
N ARG A 44 20.00 4.24 -14.24
CA ARG A 44 20.21 5.11 -15.40
C ARG A 44 21.55 4.88 -16.08
N GLU A 45 22.58 4.64 -15.31
CA GLU A 45 23.97 4.60 -15.79
C GLU A 45 24.45 3.17 -16.07
N PHE A 46 23.91 2.18 -15.38
CA PHE A 46 24.42 0.82 -15.38
C PHE A 46 23.35 -0.22 -15.66
N LYS A 47 23.82 -1.38 -16.14
CA LYS A 47 22.97 -2.57 -16.26
C LYS A 47 22.67 -3.17 -14.88
N LEU A 48 21.65 -4.01 -14.82
CA LEU A 48 21.34 -4.80 -13.64
C LEU A 48 22.50 -5.78 -13.37
N VAL A 49 23.08 -5.69 -12.18
CA VAL A 49 24.24 -6.51 -11.79
C VAL A 49 23.78 -7.53 -10.74
N PRO A 50 24.11 -8.83 -10.94
CA PRO A 50 23.87 -9.84 -9.91
C PRO A 50 24.58 -9.48 -8.59
N GLY A 51 23.86 -9.61 -7.47
CA GLY A 51 24.40 -9.30 -6.14
C GLY A 51 24.59 -7.81 -5.85
N LEU A 52 23.85 -6.93 -6.52
CA LEU A 52 23.97 -5.48 -6.30
C LEU A 52 23.69 -5.09 -4.83
N ASN A 53 22.91 -5.87 -4.09
CA ASN A 53 22.69 -5.67 -2.66
C ASN A 53 23.97 -5.80 -1.82
N ASN A 54 25.05 -6.37 -2.36
CA ASN A 54 26.33 -6.45 -1.66
C ASN A 54 27.07 -5.08 -1.59
N LEU A 55 26.73 -4.16 -2.49
CA LEU A 55 27.22 -2.77 -2.42
C LEU A 55 26.45 -1.97 -1.37
N ASN A 56 25.15 -2.13 -1.35
CA ASN A 56 24.26 -1.53 -0.36
C ASN A 56 23.06 -2.47 -0.15
N ALA A 57 22.93 -2.99 1.05
CA ALA A 57 21.86 -3.93 1.40
C ALA A 57 20.44 -3.39 1.09
N ALA A 58 20.23 -2.07 1.18
CA ALA A 58 18.96 -1.44 0.87
C ALA A 58 18.59 -1.51 -0.64
N PHE A 59 19.53 -1.73 -1.56
CA PHE A 59 19.22 -1.91 -2.98
C PHE A 59 18.40 -3.19 -3.24
N GLY A 60 18.49 -4.18 -2.35
CA GLY A 60 17.65 -5.37 -2.38
C GLY A 60 16.17 -5.10 -2.13
N THR A 61 15.84 -4.02 -1.39
CA THR A 61 14.46 -3.60 -1.09
C THR A 61 13.83 -2.72 -2.17
N SER A 62 14.48 -2.61 -3.35
CA SER A 62 14.06 -1.73 -4.44
C SER A 62 12.58 -1.90 -4.82
N SER A 63 11.90 -0.76 -4.98
CA SER A 63 10.49 -0.65 -5.37
C SER A 63 10.35 -0.41 -6.86
N ILE A 64 9.19 -0.75 -7.44
CA ILE A 64 8.85 -0.36 -8.82
C ILE A 64 8.84 1.17 -9.00
N VAL A 65 8.64 1.94 -7.91
CA VAL A 65 8.76 3.39 -7.94
C VAL A 65 10.15 3.82 -8.40
N ASP A 66 11.20 3.13 -8.00
CA ASP A 66 12.56 3.47 -8.40
C ASP A 66 12.76 3.33 -9.92
N TYR A 67 12.18 2.29 -10.52
CA TYR A 67 12.23 2.05 -11.97
C TYR A 67 11.40 3.06 -12.77
N ILE A 68 10.24 3.46 -12.24
CA ILE A 68 9.38 4.47 -12.88
C ILE A 68 10.02 5.86 -12.74
N SER A 69 10.69 6.12 -11.62
CA SER A 69 11.28 7.42 -11.31
C SER A 69 12.60 7.67 -12.04
N ALA A 70 13.41 6.64 -12.23
CA ALA A 70 14.73 6.77 -12.85
C ALA A 70 14.72 7.51 -14.22
N PRO A 71 13.80 7.22 -15.17
CA PRO A 71 13.72 7.94 -16.45
C PRO A 71 13.17 9.38 -16.34
N LEU A 72 12.63 9.76 -15.19
CA LEU A 72 12.06 11.10 -14.98
C LEU A 72 13.10 12.14 -14.51
N TRP A 73 14.34 11.76 -14.35
CA TRP A 73 15.41 12.71 -14.08
C TRP A 73 15.71 13.54 -15.34
N LEU A 74 15.59 14.84 -15.23
CA LEU A 74 15.97 15.78 -16.31
C LEU A 74 17.44 16.20 -16.06
N LYS A 75 18.38 15.39 -16.48
CA LYS A 75 19.82 15.49 -16.08
C LYS A 75 19.91 15.42 -14.55
N ASP A 76 20.29 16.52 -13.92
CA ASP A 76 20.41 16.63 -12.46
C ASP A 76 19.17 17.23 -11.79
N ASN A 77 18.12 17.54 -12.57
CA ASN A 77 16.88 18.11 -12.05
C ASN A 77 15.88 17.02 -11.71
N LEU A 78 15.48 16.96 -10.46
CA LEU A 78 14.61 15.95 -9.87
C LEU A 78 13.14 16.40 -9.73
N ILE A 79 12.76 17.55 -10.32
CA ILE A 79 11.43 18.14 -10.13
C ILE A 79 10.29 17.20 -10.55
N LEU A 80 10.49 16.38 -11.58
CA LEU A 80 9.46 15.44 -12.04
C LEU A 80 9.17 14.33 -11.04
N LEU A 81 10.07 14.05 -10.11
CA LEU A 81 9.88 13.03 -9.08
C LEU A 81 8.77 13.41 -8.09
N HIS A 82 8.48 14.71 -7.94
CA HIS A 82 7.35 15.18 -7.15
C HIS A 82 6.03 14.62 -7.68
N TYR A 83 5.89 14.52 -9.01
CA TYR A 83 4.65 14.07 -9.64
C TYR A 83 4.35 12.58 -9.44
N ILE A 84 5.35 11.75 -9.16
CA ILE A 84 5.12 10.33 -8.84
C ILE A 84 4.28 10.17 -7.56
N THR A 85 4.64 10.88 -6.51
CA THR A 85 3.88 10.85 -5.24
C THR A 85 2.48 11.43 -5.44
N ILE A 86 2.37 12.54 -6.16
CA ILE A 86 1.11 13.18 -6.50
C ILE A 86 0.20 12.27 -7.32
N LEU A 87 0.75 11.49 -8.25
CA LEU A 87 -0.02 10.57 -9.08
C LEU A 87 -0.81 9.59 -8.23
N PHE A 88 -0.15 8.90 -7.30
CA PHE A 88 -0.80 7.91 -6.45
C PHE A 88 -1.83 8.55 -5.50
N LEU A 89 -1.46 9.65 -4.87
CA LEU A 89 -2.37 10.38 -4.01
C LEU A 89 -3.54 10.97 -4.81
N GLY A 90 -3.29 11.44 -6.03
CA GLY A 90 -4.31 11.94 -6.95
C GLY A 90 -5.30 10.87 -7.37
N ILE A 91 -4.85 9.66 -7.68
CA ILE A 91 -5.73 8.51 -7.96
C ILE A 91 -6.65 8.26 -6.76
N PHE A 92 -6.10 8.24 -5.56
CA PHE A 92 -6.85 8.01 -4.35
C PHE A 92 -7.87 9.10 -4.05
N VAL A 93 -7.46 10.36 -4.07
CA VAL A 93 -8.32 11.52 -3.80
C VAL A 93 -9.43 11.62 -4.86
N ASN A 94 -9.09 11.41 -6.14
CA ASN A 94 -10.09 11.38 -7.21
C ASN A 94 -11.09 10.24 -7.04
N PHE A 95 -10.64 9.04 -6.64
CA PHE A 95 -11.54 7.92 -6.33
C PHE A 95 -12.52 8.30 -5.23
N VAL A 96 -12.02 8.85 -4.13
CA VAL A 96 -12.83 9.23 -2.97
C VAL A 96 -13.86 10.29 -3.35
N PHE A 97 -13.45 11.39 -3.96
CA PHE A 97 -14.38 12.47 -4.33
C PHE A 97 -15.34 12.08 -5.46
N TYR A 98 -14.91 11.25 -6.41
CA TYR A 98 -15.80 10.72 -7.42
C TYR A 98 -16.97 9.95 -6.78
N HIS A 99 -16.68 9.09 -5.82
CA HIS A 99 -17.70 8.29 -5.17
C HIS A 99 -18.58 9.07 -4.19
N LEU A 100 -18.09 10.14 -3.62
CA LEU A 100 -18.88 11.03 -2.77
C LEU A 100 -19.82 11.94 -3.56
N ILE A 101 -19.38 12.45 -4.71
CA ILE A 101 -20.10 13.52 -5.41
C ILE A 101 -20.88 13.01 -6.63
N VAL A 102 -20.32 12.03 -7.36
CA VAL A 102 -20.83 11.60 -8.67
C VAL A 102 -21.48 10.22 -8.64
N SER A 103 -20.82 9.27 -7.96
CA SER A 103 -21.25 7.88 -7.97
C SER A 103 -22.49 7.66 -7.09
N ARG A 104 -23.42 6.82 -7.60
CA ARG A 104 -24.59 6.37 -6.82
C ARG A 104 -24.38 5.00 -6.20
N ASN A 105 -23.15 4.48 -6.22
CA ASN A 105 -22.86 3.17 -5.63
C ASN A 105 -22.66 3.31 -4.11
N ASN A 106 -23.63 2.88 -3.35
CA ASN A 106 -23.63 3.00 -1.88
C ASN A 106 -22.41 2.34 -1.20
N TYR A 107 -21.86 1.28 -1.77
CA TYR A 107 -20.68 0.63 -1.21
C TYR A 107 -19.45 1.55 -1.31
N PHE A 108 -19.15 2.07 -2.50
CA PHE A 108 -18.02 2.96 -2.68
C PHE A 108 -18.22 4.33 -2.02
N LEU A 109 -19.44 4.84 -1.98
CA LEU A 109 -19.79 6.04 -1.23
C LEU A 109 -19.48 5.85 0.25
N PHE A 110 -19.91 4.73 0.84
CA PHE A 110 -19.67 4.45 2.24
C PHE A 110 -18.18 4.28 2.56
N THR A 111 -17.42 3.53 1.74
CA THR A 111 -15.98 3.37 1.92
C THR A 111 -15.23 4.69 1.79
N SER A 112 -15.61 5.55 0.83
CA SER A 112 -15.03 6.88 0.65
C SER A 112 -15.33 7.81 1.84
N PHE A 113 -16.56 7.74 2.36
CA PHE A 113 -16.94 8.50 3.55
C PHE A 113 -16.12 8.09 4.78
N ILE A 114 -15.94 6.78 5.00
CA ILE A 114 -15.07 6.25 6.08
C ILE A 114 -13.69 6.87 6.01
N VAL A 115 -13.10 6.84 4.82
CA VAL A 115 -11.73 7.32 4.63
C VAL A 115 -11.62 8.81 4.91
N ILE A 116 -12.62 9.62 4.50
CA ILE A 116 -12.59 11.05 4.81
C ILE A 116 -12.73 11.29 6.31
N VAL A 117 -13.66 10.62 6.98
CA VAL A 117 -13.82 10.76 8.43
C VAL A 117 -12.53 10.38 9.15
N TYR A 118 -11.95 9.24 8.79
CA TYR A 118 -10.68 8.81 9.38
C TYR A 118 -9.53 9.80 9.07
N GLY A 119 -9.41 10.24 7.82
CA GLY A 119 -8.38 11.19 7.41
C GLY A 119 -8.50 12.54 8.10
N LEU A 120 -9.72 13.05 8.29
CA LEU A 120 -9.94 14.29 9.05
C LEU A 120 -9.56 14.12 10.53
N LEU A 121 -9.92 12.99 11.15
CA LEU A 121 -9.55 12.70 12.52
C LEU A 121 -8.04 12.53 12.67
N ASP A 122 -7.37 11.92 11.71
CA ASP A 122 -5.93 11.74 11.72
C ASP A 122 -5.17 13.05 11.51
N ASN A 123 -5.73 13.99 10.72
CA ASN A 123 -5.11 15.30 10.48
C ASN A 123 -5.40 16.33 11.59
N PHE A 124 -6.62 16.33 12.13
CA PHE A 124 -7.10 17.36 13.06
C PHE A 124 -7.51 16.81 14.43
N GLY A 125 -7.31 15.51 14.65
CA GLY A 125 -7.85 14.79 15.78
C GLY A 125 -7.26 15.14 17.13
N ILE A 126 -7.73 14.45 18.16
CA ILE A 126 -7.30 14.57 19.54
C ILE A 126 -5.80 14.27 19.66
N GLY A 127 -5.01 15.28 19.96
CA GLY A 127 -3.54 15.14 20.03
C GLY A 127 -2.78 15.71 18.84
N GLY A 128 -3.47 16.32 17.87
CA GLY A 128 -2.86 16.90 16.66
C GLY A 128 -2.31 15.82 15.72
N GLY A 129 -3.03 15.52 14.64
CA GLY A 129 -2.66 14.50 13.69
C GLY A 129 -1.20 14.62 13.22
N ARG A 130 -0.40 13.59 13.46
CA ARG A 130 1.03 13.60 13.11
C ARG A 130 1.33 13.04 11.74
N ASN A 131 0.48 12.14 11.24
CA ASN A 131 0.77 11.37 10.02
C ASN A 131 -0.29 11.55 8.94
N GLY A 132 -1.03 12.64 8.96
CA GLY A 132 -2.16 12.95 8.11
C GLY A 132 -2.31 12.06 6.89
N PHE A 133 -3.38 11.31 6.82
CA PHE A 133 -3.67 10.38 5.74
C PHE A 133 -3.63 11.04 4.35
N PHE A 134 -3.88 12.36 4.31
CA PHE A 134 -3.79 13.19 3.11
C PHE A 134 -2.47 13.98 3.02
N THR A 135 -1.55 13.78 3.95
CA THR A 135 -0.27 14.49 3.96
C THR A 135 0.74 13.79 3.07
N ILE A 136 1.48 14.55 2.28
CA ILE A 136 2.59 14.04 1.49
C ILE A 136 3.82 13.98 2.40
N HIS A 137 4.20 12.78 2.82
CA HIS A 137 5.28 12.57 3.79
C HIS A 137 6.69 12.80 3.25
N GLY A 138 6.83 13.07 1.98
CA GLY A 138 8.11 13.26 1.29
C GLY A 138 8.12 12.65 -0.10
N ILE A 139 9.03 13.14 -0.91
CA ILE A 139 9.18 12.71 -2.29
C ILE A 139 9.91 11.36 -2.33
N ILE A 140 9.48 10.48 -3.24
CA ILE A 140 10.03 9.11 -3.45
C ILE A 140 9.84 8.19 -2.24
N LYS A 141 8.76 8.35 -1.48
CA LYS A 141 8.38 7.38 -0.47
C LYS A 141 7.36 6.39 -1.04
N PRO A 142 7.70 5.10 -1.21
CA PRO A 142 6.77 4.11 -1.79
C PRO A 142 5.60 3.76 -0.87
N ASP A 143 5.64 4.16 0.40
CA ASP A 143 4.63 3.83 1.39
C ASP A 143 3.24 4.38 1.03
N ILE A 144 3.16 5.63 0.55
CA ILE A 144 1.89 6.24 0.12
C ILE A 144 1.30 5.46 -1.05
N ALA A 145 2.11 5.20 -2.08
CA ALA A 145 1.69 4.44 -3.26
C ALA A 145 1.20 3.04 -2.89
N SER A 146 1.96 2.34 -2.04
CA SER A 146 1.63 1.02 -1.53
C SER A 146 0.32 1.04 -0.74
N SER A 147 0.14 1.99 0.18
CA SER A 147 -1.06 2.12 1.01
C SER A 147 -2.30 2.41 0.18
N VAL A 148 -2.20 3.32 -0.79
CA VAL A 148 -3.30 3.65 -1.72
C VAL A 148 -3.72 2.41 -2.51
N LEU A 149 -2.78 1.70 -3.12
CA LEU A 149 -3.11 0.51 -3.91
C LEU A 149 -3.60 -0.64 -3.03
N PHE A 150 -3.04 -0.81 -1.84
CA PHE A 150 -3.53 -1.82 -0.91
C PHE A 150 -4.99 -1.58 -0.53
N TYR A 151 -5.33 -0.33 -0.20
CA TYR A 151 -6.69 0.07 0.12
C TYR A 151 -7.64 -0.14 -1.07
N LEU A 152 -7.31 0.40 -2.24
CA LEU A 152 -8.16 0.29 -3.43
C LEU A 152 -8.38 -1.17 -3.84
N ASN A 153 -7.33 -1.98 -3.90
CA ASN A 153 -7.44 -3.41 -4.24
C ASN A 153 -8.29 -4.17 -3.22
N SER A 154 -8.15 -3.87 -1.92
CA SER A 154 -8.97 -4.49 -0.88
C SER A 154 -10.45 -4.15 -1.03
N ILE A 155 -10.76 -2.89 -1.33
CA ILE A 155 -12.13 -2.45 -1.61
C ILE A 155 -12.71 -3.14 -2.84
N PHE A 156 -11.95 -3.21 -3.93
CA PHE A 156 -12.41 -3.88 -5.16
C PHE A 156 -12.59 -5.38 -4.96
N CYS A 157 -11.69 -6.07 -4.26
CA CYS A 157 -11.88 -7.47 -3.87
C CYS A 157 -13.20 -7.67 -3.11
N THR A 158 -13.45 -6.84 -2.10
CA THR A 158 -14.67 -6.89 -1.31
C THR A 158 -15.91 -6.60 -2.17
N TYR A 159 -15.84 -5.58 -3.03
CA TYR A 159 -16.94 -5.21 -3.93
C TYR A 159 -17.34 -6.36 -4.87
N ILE A 160 -16.35 -7.05 -5.45
CA ILE A 160 -16.57 -8.20 -6.33
C ILE A 160 -17.31 -9.31 -5.58
N LEU A 161 -16.92 -9.61 -4.35
CA LEU A 161 -17.58 -10.62 -3.52
C LEU A 161 -19.04 -10.26 -3.17
N ILE A 162 -19.31 -8.98 -2.89
CA ILE A 162 -20.63 -8.51 -2.46
C ILE A 162 -21.57 -8.34 -3.66
N SER A 163 -21.09 -7.71 -4.74
CA SER A 163 -21.95 -7.31 -5.86
C SER A 163 -22.25 -8.45 -6.81
N LYS A 164 -21.33 -9.41 -6.94
CA LYS A 164 -21.33 -10.47 -7.97
C LYS A 164 -21.43 -9.93 -9.42
N LYS A 165 -21.34 -8.61 -9.59
CA LYS A 165 -21.39 -7.90 -10.88
C LYS A 165 -19.98 -7.54 -11.31
N PHE A 166 -19.32 -8.44 -12.00
CA PHE A 166 -17.98 -8.26 -12.54
C PHE A 166 -17.77 -9.16 -13.74
N ASN A 167 -16.85 -8.79 -14.60
CA ASN A 167 -16.46 -9.55 -15.77
C ASN A 167 -15.03 -10.12 -15.64
N LYS A 168 -14.56 -10.85 -16.63
CA LYS A 168 -13.21 -11.41 -16.64
C LYS A 168 -12.14 -10.32 -16.67
N ILE A 169 -12.39 -9.22 -17.38
CA ILE A 169 -11.45 -8.10 -17.52
C ILE A 169 -11.23 -7.43 -16.17
N ASP A 170 -12.29 -7.23 -15.38
CA ASP A 170 -12.18 -6.64 -14.03
C ASP A 170 -11.25 -7.45 -13.14
N LEU A 171 -11.32 -8.77 -13.21
CA LEU A 171 -10.43 -9.67 -12.44
C LEU A 171 -8.99 -9.64 -12.94
N ILE A 172 -8.78 -9.54 -14.25
CA ILE A 172 -7.44 -9.42 -14.84
C ILE A 172 -6.80 -8.08 -14.43
N LEU A 173 -7.55 -6.99 -14.52
CA LEU A 173 -7.10 -5.67 -14.09
C LEU A 173 -6.78 -5.66 -12.59
N LEU A 174 -7.64 -6.24 -11.77
CA LEU A 174 -7.40 -6.36 -10.34
C LEU A 174 -6.11 -7.13 -10.04
N ASN A 175 -5.84 -8.24 -10.77
CA ASN A 175 -4.58 -8.99 -10.64
C ASN A 175 -3.36 -8.12 -10.99
N ILE A 176 -3.44 -7.33 -12.08
CA ILE A 176 -2.36 -6.40 -12.47
C ILE A 176 -2.09 -5.38 -11.34
N PHE A 177 -3.14 -4.78 -10.77
CA PHE A 177 -2.98 -3.82 -9.69
C PHE A 177 -2.44 -4.45 -8.39
N ILE A 178 -2.79 -5.70 -8.12
CA ILE A 178 -2.24 -6.44 -6.97
C ILE A 178 -0.76 -6.73 -7.17
N ILE A 179 -0.36 -7.18 -8.38
CA ILE A 179 1.05 -7.39 -8.72
C ILE A 179 1.81 -6.07 -8.61
N PHE A 180 1.25 -4.97 -9.10
CA PHE A 180 1.86 -3.66 -9.00
C PHE A 180 2.00 -3.19 -7.55
N ALA A 181 0.99 -3.41 -6.70
CA ALA A 181 1.07 -3.13 -5.27
C ALA A 181 2.17 -3.95 -4.58
N PHE A 182 2.33 -5.22 -4.96
CA PHE A 182 3.42 -6.06 -4.47
C PHE A 182 4.80 -5.56 -4.91
N GLN A 183 4.93 -5.08 -6.15
CA GLN A 183 6.16 -4.49 -6.66
C GLN A 183 6.50 -3.14 -5.99
N LEU A 184 5.51 -2.44 -5.44
CA LEU A 184 5.74 -1.27 -4.60
C LEU A 184 6.33 -1.66 -3.24
N LYS A 185 5.71 -2.64 -2.59
CA LYS A 185 6.14 -3.09 -1.26
C LYS A 185 5.71 -4.54 -1.01
N ILE A 186 6.64 -5.36 -0.54
CA ILE A 186 6.42 -6.80 -0.26
C ILE A 186 5.26 -7.05 0.72
N SER A 187 5.00 -6.13 1.63
CA SER A 187 3.87 -6.23 2.57
C SER A 187 2.50 -6.34 1.88
N SER A 188 2.40 -5.88 0.62
CA SER A 188 1.19 -6.05 -0.20
C SER A 188 0.97 -7.49 -0.69
N SER A 189 1.87 -8.43 -0.41
CA SER A 189 1.72 -9.85 -0.75
C SER A 189 0.43 -10.48 -0.21
N LEU A 190 -0.08 -9.97 0.91
CA LEU A 190 -1.35 -10.41 1.50
C LEU A 190 -2.56 -10.21 0.57
N LEU A 191 -2.49 -9.26 -0.36
CA LEU A 191 -3.52 -9.07 -1.38
C LEU A 191 -3.67 -10.30 -2.30
N PHE A 192 -2.59 -11.07 -2.53
CA PHE A 192 -2.69 -12.31 -3.30
C PHE A 192 -3.58 -13.34 -2.62
N ILE A 193 -3.49 -13.48 -1.29
CA ILE A 193 -4.34 -14.40 -0.53
C ILE A 193 -5.81 -13.97 -0.68
N TYR A 194 -6.08 -12.66 -0.55
CA TYR A 194 -7.42 -12.13 -0.72
C TYR A 194 -7.95 -12.33 -2.14
N PHE A 195 -7.11 -12.08 -3.14
CA PHE A 195 -7.45 -12.27 -4.54
C PHE A 195 -7.72 -13.74 -4.89
N MET A 196 -6.89 -14.67 -4.39
CA MET A 196 -7.12 -16.10 -4.56
C MET A 196 -8.48 -16.52 -4.01
N TYR A 197 -8.88 -16.00 -2.86
CA TYR A 197 -10.23 -16.22 -2.33
C TYR A 197 -11.32 -15.67 -3.28
N VAL A 198 -11.11 -14.47 -3.84
CA VAL A 198 -12.04 -13.90 -4.85
C VAL A 198 -12.13 -14.79 -6.08
N LEU A 199 -11.02 -15.32 -6.58
CA LEU A 199 -11.00 -16.22 -7.73
C LEU A 199 -11.77 -17.51 -7.47
N ILE A 200 -11.54 -18.15 -6.32
CA ILE A 200 -12.22 -19.39 -5.92
C ILE A 200 -13.75 -19.15 -5.85
N LYS A 201 -14.18 -18.04 -5.26
CA LYS A 201 -15.61 -17.72 -5.12
C LYS A 201 -16.24 -17.24 -6.41
N SER A 202 -15.50 -16.60 -7.29
CA SER A 202 -16.03 -16.07 -8.54
C SER A 202 -16.21 -17.13 -9.63
N GLN A 203 -15.37 -18.15 -9.66
CA GLN A 203 -15.33 -19.23 -10.66
C GLN A 203 -15.29 -18.75 -12.12
N LYS A 204 -14.98 -17.47 -12.37
CA LYS A 204 -15.04 -16.85 -13.71
C LYS A 204 -13.71 -16.87 -14.46
N LEU A 205 -12.60 -17.12 -13.76
CA LEU A 205 -11.26 -17.14 -14.33
C LEU A 205 -10.58 -18.47 -14.08
N THR A 206 -9.87 -18.93 -15.11
CA THR A 206 -8.90 -20.00 -14.97
C THR A 206 -7.49 -19.43 -14.85
N PHE A 207 -6.56 -20.18 -14.29
CA PHE A 207 -5.15 -19.79 -14.19
C PHE A 207 -4.56 -19.39 -15.56
N ARG A 208 -5.02 -20.03 -16.63
CA ARG A 208 -4.59 -19.73 -18.02
C ARG A 208 -4.85 -18.26 -18.39
N ASN A 209 -5.93 -17.65 -17.91
CA ASN A 209 -6.26 -16.26 -18.21
C ASN A 209 -5.33 -15.25 -17.52
N LEU A 210 -4.60 -15.71 -16.49
CA LEU A 210 -3.68 -14.88 -15.70
C LEU A 210 -2.19 -15.08 -16.08
N ILE A 211 -1.90 -15.91 -17.08
CA ILE A 211 -0.51 -16.25 -17.45
C ILE A 211 0.29 -14.99 -17.75
N PHE A 212 -0.23 -14.09 -18.60
CA PHE A 212 0.50 -12.87 -18.97
C PHE A 212 0.74 -11.93 -17.79
N THR A 213 -0.23 -11.77 -16.90
CA THR A 213 -0.07 -10.93 -15.71
C THR A 213 0.90 -11.57 -14.72
N ASN A 214 0.82 -12.88 -14.54
CA ASN A 214 1.74 -13.62 -13.68
C ASN A 214 3.17 -13.67 -14.24
N LEU A 215 3.37 -13.52 -15.55
CA LEU A 215 4.69 -13.35 -16.14
C LEU A 215 5.37 -12.06 -15.63
N ILE A 216 4.62 -10.97 -15.48
CA ILE A 216 5.14 -9.72 -14.90
C ILE A 216 5.63 -9.96 -13.46
N LEU A 217 4.86 -10.72 -12.67
CA LEU A 217 5.27 -11.11 -11.33
C LEU A 217 6.53 -11.99 -11.36
N ALA A 218 6.57 -12.99 -12.24
CA ALA A 218 7.72 -13.87 -12.37
C ALA A 218 9.00 -13.10 -12.74
N LEU A 219 8.92 -12.17 -13.69
CA LEU A 219 10.04 -11.30 -14.04
C LEU A 219 10.53 -10.45 -12.87
N TRP A 220 9.61 -9.96 -12.04
CA TRP A 220 9.97 -9.23 -10.83
C TRP A 220 10.69 -10.10 -9.79
N LEU A 221 10.23 -11.34 -9.61
CA LEU A 221 10.88 -12.31 -8.73
C LEU A 221 12.27 -12.71 -9.24
N VAL A 222 12.42 -12.91 -10.56
CA VAL A 222 13.72 -13.15 -11.18
C VAL A 222 14.66 -11.95 -10.97
N LYS A 223 14.17 -10.73 -11.13
CA LYS A 223 14.94 -9.51 -10.82
C LYS A 223 15.42 -9.51 -9.37
N SER A 224 14.53 -9.81 -8.41
CA SER A 224 14.89 -9.91 -7.00
C SER A 224 15.96 -10.96 -6.75
N LEU A 225 15.83 -12.14 -7.37
CA LEU A 225 16.80 -13.22 -7.28
C LEU A 225 18.18 -12.82 -7.81
N LEU A 226 18.21 -12.11 -8.94
CA LEU A 226 19.46 -11.60 -9.52
C LEU A 226 20.12 -10.58 -8.61
N LEU A 227 19.36 -9.65 -8.05
CA LEU A 227 19.91 -8.59 -7.19
C LEU A 227 20.40 -9.10 -5.83
N THR A 228 19.73 -10.13 -5.26
CA THR A 228 19.88 -10.44 -3.82
C THR A 228 20.08 -11.93 -3.52
N SER A 229 19.98 -12.80 -4.50
CA SER A 229 19.86 -14.26 -4.33
C SER A 229 18.59 -14.74 -3.64
N CYS A 230 17.60 -13.84 -3.40
CA CYS A 230 16.35 -14.16 -2.73
C CYS A 230 15.17 -13.82 -3.63
N LEU A 231 14.14 -14.68 -3.67
CA LEU A 231 12.89 -14.37 -4.37
C LEU A 231 12.14 -13.23 -3.68
N LEU A 232 12.13 -13.21 -2.35
CA LEU A 232 11.44 -12.22 -1.51
C LEU A 232 12.45 -11.65 -0.49
N TYR A 233 13.29 -10.72 -0.92
CA TYR A 233 14.26 -10.09 -0.03
C TYR A 233 13.54 -9.16 0.99
N PRO A 234 13.91 -9.17 2.28
CA PRO A 234 14.97 -9.92 2.95
C PRO A 234 14.53 -11.22 3.64
N VAL A 235 13.56 -11.94 3.11
CA VAL A 235 13.02 -13.19 3.67
C VAL A 235 13.97 -14.35 3.36
N GLU A 236 14.82 -14.71 4.32
CA GLU A 236 15.92 -15.66 4.19
C GLU A 236 15.51 -17.04 3.65
N ILE A 237 14.35 -17.58 4.09
CA ILE A 237 13.84 -18.87 3.62
C ILE A 237 13.58 -18.92 2.09
N THR A 238 13.50 -17.76 1.43
CA THR A 238 13.29 -17.63 -0.02
C THR A 238 14.60 -17.46 -0.79
N CYS A 239 15.74 -17.47 -0.09
CA CYS A 239 17.04 -17.25 -0.69
C CYS A 239 17.67 -18.57 -1.16
N ILE A 240 18.41 -18.48 -2.27
CA ILE A 240 19.13 -19.57 -2.88
C ILE A 240 20.63 -19.26 -2.76
N ASN A 241 21.43 -20.23 -2.43
CA ASN A 241 22.88 -20.05 -2.31
C ASN A 241 23.53 -19.92 -3.70
N LEU A 242 23.40 -18.72 -4.28
CA LEU A 242 24.04 -18.34 -5.53
C LEU A 242 25.42 -17.72 -5.25
N PRO A 243 26.31 -17.60 -6.26
CA PRO A 243 27.66 -17.06 -6.07
C PRO A 243 27.73 -15.65 -5.44
N TRP A 244 26.66 -14.87 -5.53
CA TRP A 244 26.53 -13.54 -4.96
C TRP A 244 25.67 -13.49 -3.69
N PHE A 245 25.29 -14.63 -3.13
CA PHE A 245 24.56 -14.69 -1.88
C PHE A 245 25.38 -14.09 -0.73
N ASN A 246 24.74 -13.22 0.05
CA ASN A 246 25.40 -12.56 1.19
C ASN A 246 24.42 -12.50 2.38
N LEU A 247 24.71 -13.30 3.39
CA LEU A 247 23.90 -13.36 4.60
C LEU A 247 24.01 -12.07 5.43
N ASP A 248 25.20 -11.41 5.41
CA ASP A 248 25.41 -10.20 6.18
C ASP A 248 24.56 -9.03 5.65
N ALA A 249 24.38 -8.96 4.32
CA ALA A 249 23.47 -7.97 3.72
C ALA A 249 22.01 -8.20 4.15
N ILE A 250 21.58 -9.47 4.26
CA ILE A 250 20.22 -9.82 4.70
C ILE A 250 20.04 -9.50 6.18
N SER A 251 20.99 -9.91 7.02
CA SER A 251 20.96 -9.66 8.46
C SER A 251 21.05 -8.15 8.77
N GLY A 252 21.86 -7.42 8.02
CA GLY A 252 21.97 -5.95 8.15
C GLY A 252 20.64 -5.26 7.93
N ILE A 253 19.89 -5.60 6.87
CA ILE A 253 18.55 -5.04 6.65
C ILE A 253 17.55 -5.51 7.72
N LYS A 254 17.61 -6.78 8.14
CA LYS A 254 16.75 -7.26 9.23
C LYS A 254 17.01 -6.49 10.52
N ASN A 255 18.28 -6.23 10.85
CA ASN A 255 18.64 -5.49 12.05
C ASN A 255 18.14 -4.04 11.97
N VAL A 256 18.39 -3.33 10.86
CA VAL A 256 17.88 -1.96 10.68
C VAL A 256 16.36 -1.89 10.74
N THR A 257 15.66 -2.85 10.15
CA THR A 257 14.19 -2.89 10.22
C THR A 257 13.68 -3.45 11.57
N GLY A 258 14.47 -4.25 12.25
CA GLY A 258 14.17 -4.87 13.54
C GLY A 258 14.64 -4.07 14.75
N GLU A 259 15.73 -3.28 14.65
CA GLU A 259 16.20 -2.46 15.77
C GLU A 259 15.17 -1.45 16.26
N PHE A 260 14.38 -0.89 15.35
CA PHE A 260 13.21 -0.11 15.73
C PHE A 260 12.16 -0.91 16.51
N ASN A 261 12.16 -2.24 16.36
CA ASN A 261 11.22 -3.14 17.04
C ASN A 261 11.87 -3.84 18.24
N ASN A 262 13.15 -4.22 18.16
CA ASN A 262 13.85 -4.99 19.19
C ASN A 262 14.16 -4.19 20.46
N SER A 263 14.31 -2.86 20.37
CA SER A 263 14.44 -2.01 21.57
C SER A 263 13.24 -2.13 22.52
N TYR A 264 12.07 -2.54 21.99
CA TYR A 264 10.86 -2.76 22.76
C TYR A 264 10.61 -4.23 23.14
N LEU A 265 11.29 -5.19 22.45
CA LEU A 265 11.05 -6.62 22.63
C LEU A 265 12.13 -7.33 23.46
N LEU A 266 13.29 -6.71 23.64
CA LEU A 266 14.40 -7.30 24.39
C LEU A 266 14.03 -7.47 25.88
N GLY A 267 13.53 -8.64 26.20
CA GLY A 267 13.29 -9.08 27.59
C GLY A 267 11.85 -9.00 28.08
N ASN A 268 10.91 -8.48 27.28
CA ASN A 268 9.54 -8.32 27.73
C ASN A 268 8.62 -9.45 27.20
N SER A 269 7.63 -9.82 28.01
CA SER A 269 6.53 -10.67 27.55
C SER A 269 5.70 -9.94 26.47
N VAL A 270 4.97 -10.69 25.63
CA VAL A 270 4.07 -10.10 24.61
C VAL A 270 3.10 -9.10 25.23
N THR A 271 2.68 -9.34 26.46
CA THR A 271 1.74 -8.46 27.20
C THR A 271 2.41 -7.14 27.61
N GLU A 272 3.64 -7.19 28.10
CA GLU A 272 4.42 -5.98 28.45
C GLU A 272 4.72 -5.17 27.20
N TRP A 273 5.18 -5.83 26.13
CA TRP A 273 5.38 -5.19 24.85
C TRP A 273 4.11 -4.49 24.33
N PHE A 274 2.95 -5.16 24.40
CA PHE A 274 1.69 -4.56 23.94
C PHE A 274 1.30 -3.36 24.81
N ASN A 275 1.51 -3.42 26.11
CA ASN A 275 1.26 -2.31 27.00
C ASN A 275 2.18 -1.12 26.70
N ASP A 276 3.47 -1.35 26.50
CA ASP A 276 4.41 -0.31 26.13
C ASP A 276 4.07 0.29 24.76
N TRP A 277 3.73 -0.57 23.78
CA TRP A 277 3.33 -0.13 22.44
C TRP A 277 2.06 0.74 22.45
N ILE A 278 1.05 0.40 23.26
CA ILE A 278 -0.20 1.18 23.33
C ILE A 278 -0.02 2.49 24.09
N LEU A 279 0.99 2.59 24.96
CA LEU A 279 1.31 3.80 25.69
C LEU A 279 2.00 4.85 24.80
N ILE A 280 2.57 4.45 23.66
CA ILE A 280 3.12 5.38 22.68
C ILE A 280 1.99 6.26 22.14
N GLU A 281 2.13 7.58 22.26
CA GLU A 281 1.10 8.56 21.93
C GLU A 281 0.54 8.39 20.50
N ILE A 282 1.41 8.14 19.52
CA ILE A 282 1.02 7.92 18.12
C ILE A 282 0.10 6.69 18.00
N ASN A 283 0.47 5.57 18.59
CA ASN A 283 -0.30 4.33 18.50
C ASN A 283 -1.67 4.48 19.16
N ARG A 284 -1.68 5.10 20.33
CA ARG A 284 -2.91 5.41 21.04
C ARG A 284 -3.83 6.32 20.24
N THR A 285 -3.30 7.36 19.61
CA THR A 285 -4.06 8.29 18.77
C THR A 285 -4.66 7.57 17.56
N ILE A 286 -3.91 6.70 16.88
CA ILE A 286 -4.41 5.89 15.76
C ILE A 286 -5.58 5.01 16.21
N ILE A 287 -5.44 4.35 17.37
CA ILE A 287 -6.50 3.50 17.92
C ILE A 287 -7.75 4.31 18.25
N TYR A 288 -7.61 5.45 18.91
CA TYR A 288 -8.75 6.32 19.22
C TYR A 288 -9.44 6.81 17.95
N ASN A 289 -8.70 7.30 16.98
CA ASN A 289 -9.24 7.75 15.70
C ASN A 289 -9.97 6.61 14.96
N PHE A 290 -9.47 5.39 15.04
CA PHE A 290 -10.14 4.22 14.48
C PHE A 290 -11.48 3.95 15.17
N PHE A 291 -11.52 3.92 16.50
CA PHE A 291 -12.76 3.68 17.26
C PHE A 291 -13.78 4.81 17.08
N ILE A 292 -13.33 6.07 17.09
CA ILE A 292 -14.21 7.23 16.84
C ILE A 292 -14.79 7.14 15.43
N SER A 293 -13.97 6.85 14.43
CA SER A 293 -14.44 6.67 13.06
C SER A 293 -15.46 5.54 12.94
N PHE A 294 -15.21 4.42 13.59
CA PHE A 294 -16.13 3.28 13.62
C PHE A 294 -17.46 3.63 14.31
N PHE A 295 -17.40 4.37 15.41
CA PHE A 295 -18.59 4.84 16.13
C PHE A 295 -19.43 5.82 15.29
N VAL A 296 -18.78 6.83 14.69
CA VAL A 296 -19.44 7.78 13.77
C VAL A 296 -20.13 7.05 12.63
N LEU A 297 -19.46 6.07 12.05
CA LEU A 297 -20.01 5.27 10.96
C LEU A 297 -21.21 4.44 11.39
N THR A 298 -21.18 3.90 12.59
CA THR A 298 -22.29 3.11 13.12
C THR A 298 -23.52 4.00 13.30
N ILE A 299 -23.33 5.23 13.81
CA ILE A 299 -24.38 6.23 13.94
C ILE A 299 -24.93 6.62 12.56
N VAL A 300 -24.06 6.97 11.61
CA VAL A 300 -24.47 7.34 10.24
C VAL A 300 -25.21 6.22 9.56
N LYS A 301 -24.73 4.96 9.69
CA LYS A 301 -25.44 3.79 9.18
C LYS A 301 -26.84 3.64 9.78
N HIS A 302 -26.97 3.89 11.08
CA HIS A 302 -28.26 3.79 11.79
C HIS A 302 -29.20 4.90 11.34
N LEU A 303 -28.72 6.14 11.25
CA LEU A 303 -29.50 7.30 10.80
C LEU A 303 -29.96 7.18 9.34
N LEU A 304 -29.11 6.65 8.46
CA LEU A 304 -29.45 6.50 7.03
C LEU A 304 -30.31 5.29 6.73
N THR A 305 -30.76 4.52 7.74
CA THR A 305 -31.64 3.34 7.59
C THR A 305 -31.22 2.38 6.44
N VAL A 306 -29.93 2.20 6.22
CA VAL A 306 -29.41 1.31 5.18
C VAL A 306 -29.70 -0.14 5.58
N LYS A 307 -30.84 -0.66 5.14
CA LYS A 307 -31.20 -2.08 5.31
C LYS A 307 -30.26 -2.93 4.44
N MET A 308 -29.27 -3.55 5.05
CA MET A 308 -28.51 -4.60 4.40
C MET A 308 -29.29 -5.91 4.41
N SER A 309 -29.48 -6.54 3.25
CA SER A 309 -30.11 -7.84 3.17
C SER A 309 -29.29 -8.88 3.94
N GLU A 310 -29.97 -9.84 4.59
CA GLU A 310 -29.31 -10.88 5.40
C GLU A 310 -28.29 -11.71 4.62
N SER A 311 -28.55 -11.96 3.34
CA SER A 311 -27.62 -12.69 2.46
C SER A 311 -26.26 -12.00 2.27
N LYS A 312 -26.14 -10.70 2.60
CA LYS A 312 -24.89 -9.94 2.49
C LYS A 312 -24.07 -9.89 3.78
N LYS A 313 -24.65 -10.29 4.91
CA LYS A 313 -23.93 -10.27 6.22
C LYS A 313 -22.72 -11.20 6.22
N GLY A 314 -22.81 -12.37 5.60
CA GLY A 314 -21.70 -13.33 5.51
C GLY A 314 -20.46 -12.78 4.78
N TYR A 315 -20.64 -11.87 3.84
CA TYR A 315 -19.52 -11.29 3.08
C TYR A 315 -18.76 -10.17 3.83
N ILE A 316 -19.32 -9.64 4.90
CA ILE A 316 -18.66 -8.61 5.74
C ILE A 316 -17.61 -9.27 6.65
N VAL A 317 -17.84 -10.51 7.06
CA VAL A 317 -16.90 -11.26 7.93
C VAL A 317 -15.54 -11.42 7.25
N ILE A 318 -15.50 -11.56 5.92
CA ILE A 318 -14.28 -11.79 5.16
C ILE A 318 -13.33 -10.59 5.18
N PRO A 319 -13.77 -9.36 4.85
CA PRO A 319 -12.91 -8.18 5.01
C PRO A 319 -12.43 -7.99 6.45
N ILE A 320 -13.29 -8.26 7.45
CA ILE A 320 -12.91 -8.18 8.85
C ILE A 320 -11.84 -9.23 9.16
N ALA A 321 -12.04 -10.49 8.74
CA ALA A 321 -11.05 -11.55 8.91
C ALA A 321 -9.73 -11.21 8.20
N PHE A 322 -9.78 -10.60 7.01
CA PHE A 322 -8.59 -10.14 6.29
C PHE A 322 -7.85 -9.04 7.05
N VAL A 323 -8.55 -8.05 7.60
CA VAL A 323 -7.95 -7.00 8.43
C VAL A 323 -7.34 -7.60 9.69
N VAL A 324 -8.05 -8.49 10.39
CA VAL A 324 -7.56 -9.18 11.58
C VAL A 324 -6.33 -10.02 11.25
N MET A 325 -6.34 -10.76 10.14
CA MET A 325 -5.20 -11.56 9.69
C MET A 325 -3.97 -10.67 9.38
N ASN A 326 -4.17 -9.52 8.72
CA ASN A 326 -3.09 -8.56 8.50
C ASN A 326 -2.50 -8.05 9.82
N TYR A 327 -3.37 -7.75 10.78
CA TYR A 327 -2.96 -7.28 12.10
C TYR A 327 -2.19 -8.36 12.86
N LEU A 328 -2.67 -9.61 12.83
CA LEU A 328 -1.99 -10.75 13.44
C LEU A 328 -0.63 -11.03 12.80
N ILE A 329 -0.52 -10.97 11.47
CA ILE A 329 0.75 -11.14 10.77
C ILE A 329 1.72 -10.00 11.15
N TRP A 330 1.21 -8.78 11.28
CA TRP A 330 2.02 -7.64 11.72
C TRP A 330 2.53 -7.85 13.16
N ILE A 331 1.67 -8.30 14.09
CA ILE A 331 2.07 -8.65 15.46
C ILE A 331 3.10 -9.78 15.45
N VAL A 332 2.84 -10.87 14.73
CA VAL A 332 3.75 -12.03 14.64
C VAL A 332 5.10 -11.62 14.05
N LYS A 333 5.12 -10.77 13.03
CA LYS A 333 6.36 -10.23 12.48
C LYS A 333 7.15 -9.40 13.50
N LEU A 334 6.45 -8.75 14.44
CA LEU A 334 7.08 -8.01 15.54
C LEU A 334 7.59 -8.91 16.67
N THR A 335 7.02 -10.11 16.82
CA THR A 335 7.35 -11.03 17.95
C THR A 335 8.31 -12.15 17.58
N ILE A 336 8.52 -12.46 16.29
CA ILE A 336 9.35 -13.59 15.82
C ILE A 336 10.73 -13.12 15.29
N ASN A 337 10.97 -11.82 15.19
CA ASN A 337 12.30 -11.26 14.91
C ASN A 337 12.88 -10.71 16.20
#